data_d188f03ab92162ff7df3b0815ab52589
#
_entry.id   d188f03ab92162ff7df3b0815ab52589
#
_cell.length_a   1.000
_cell.length_b   1.000
_cell.length_c   1.000
_cell.angle_alpha   90.00
_cell.angle_beta   90.00
_cell.angle_gamma   90.00
#
_symmetry.space_group_name_H-M   'P 1'
#
loop_
_entity.id
_entity.type
_entity.pdbx_description
1 polymer ?
#
loop_
_entity_poly.entity_id
_entity_poly.type
_entity_poly.pdbx_seq_one_letter_code
_entity_poly.pdbx_strand_id
1 'polypeptide(L)'
;SIQAILFGFVLLVMIVDEIDNAFADIYSAAISSQSIFQNLNQRHLIIGFSIVSTILATLISIEGYEQFLLLIGALFIPLFGVLLTDYFVIKHGKYQNDMMYGNSLIKVGYPAIIAWAIGALLYFLLSQLSPIYVSQLPTIGSTVPSLIASSLLYLLITKLGLKFKVAKNAIQR
;
A
#
# COMPACT_ATOMS: atom_id res chain seq x y z
N SER A 1 -3.85 29.47 -34.03
CA SER A 1 -3.30 30.35 -32.98
C SER A 1 -2.16 29.64 -32.23
N ILE A 2 -1.19 30.37 -31.74
CA ILE A 2 -0.04 29.86 -30.97
C ILE A 2 -0.50 28.99 -29.78
N GLN A 3 -1.60 29.36 -29.13
CA GLN A 3 -2.21 28.60 -28.04
C GLN A 3 -2.64 27.17 -28.45
N ALA A 4 -3.19 26.98 -29.64
CA ALA A 4 -3.58 25.65 -30.11
C ALA A 4 -2.35 24.76 -30.37
N ILE A 5 -1.25 25.35 -30.89
CA ILE A 5 0.00 24.63 -31.11
C ILE A 5 0.64 24.21 -29.76
N LEU A 6 0.68 25.13 -28.79
CA LEU A 6 1.19 24.83 -27.45
C LEU A 6 0.35 23.75 -26.75
N PHE A 7 -0.98 23.83 -26.85
CA PHE A 7 -1.88 22.83 -26.28
C PHE A 7 -1.65 21.45 -26.92
N GLY A 8 -1.55 21.39 -28.26
CA GLY A 8 -1.25 20.15 -28.96
C GLY A 8 0.10 19.54 -28.57
N PHE A 9 1.12 20.38 -28.38
CA PHE A 9 2.44 19.93 -27.91
C PHE A 9 2.38 19.38 -26.48
N VAL A 10 1.70 20.05 -25.56
CA VAL A 10 1.51 19.59 -24.18
C VAL A 10 0.78 18.24 -24.15
N LEU A 11 -0.31 18.09 -24.92
CA LEU A 11 -1.03 16.83 -25.02
C LEU A 11 -0.13 15.70 -25.53
N LEU A 12 0.69 15.97 -26.53
CA LEU A 12 1.60 14.98 -27.08
C LEU A 12 2.63 14.52 -26.04
N VAL A 13 3.20 15.46 -25.30
CA VAL A 13 4.13 15.14 -24.20
C VAL A 13 3.45 14.31 -23.11
N MET A 14 2.22 14.66 -22.71
CA MET A 14 1.44 13.89 -21.74
C MET A 14 1.16 12.46 -22.22
N ILE A 15 0.79 12.29 -23.50
CA ILE A 15 0.52 10.95 -24.04
C ILE A 15 1.80 10.10 -24.03
N VAL A 16 2.94 10.67 -24.37
CA VAL A 16 4.23 9.94 -24.37
C VAL A 16 4.60 9.53 -22.93
N ASP A 17 4.42 10.42 -21.97
CA ASP A 17 4.67 10.16 -20.55
C ASP A 17 3.76 9.04 -20.02
N GLU A 18 2.48 9.07 -20.35
CA GLU A 18 1.51 8.03 -19.95
C GLU A 18 1.80 6.66 -20.59
N ILE A 19 2.31 6.63 -21.82
CA ILE A 19 2.72 5.37 -22.47
C ILE A 19 3.92 4.75 -21.72
N ASP A 20 4.89 5.56 -21.32
CA ASP A 20 6.07 5.10 -20.58
C ASP A 20 5.68 4.56 -19.19
N ASN A 21 4.83 5.30 -18.47
CA ASN A 21 4.28 4.87 -17.18
C ASN A 21 3.49 3.55 -17.30
N ALA A 22 2.59 3.44 -18.27
CA ALA A 22 1.80 2.24 -18.50
C ALA A 22 2.70 1.01 -18.81
N PHE A 23 3.77 1.21 -19.59
CA PHE A 23 4.74 0.15 -19.85
C PHE A 23 5.47 -0.28 -18.59
N ALA A 24 5.95 0.66 -17.77
CA ALA A 24 6.64 0.38 -16.52
C ALA A 24 5.75 -0.38 -15.53
N ASP A 25 4.49 0.00 -15.40
CA ASP A 25 3.51 -0.64 -14.52
C ASP A 25 3.19 -2.07 -14.94
N ILE A 26 2.92 -2.30 -16.21
CA ILE A 26 2.64 -3.64 -16.75
C ILE A 26 3.86 -4.55 -16.59
N TYR A 27 5.05 -4.03 -16.86
CA TYR A 27 6.29 -4.77 -16.71
C TYR A 27 6.57 -5.13 -15.24
N SER A 28 6.40 -4.17 -14.33
CA SER A 28 6.54 -4.36 -12.89
C SER A 28 5.53 -5.38 -12.35
N ALA A 29 4.27 -5.32 -12.78
CA ALA A 29 3.25 -6.29 -12.42
C ALA A 29 3.60 -7.71 -12.90
N ALA A 30 4.14 -7.84 -14.11
CA ALA A 30 4.57 -9.12 -14.66
C ALA A 30 5.73 -9.74 -13.88
N ILE A 31 6.76 -8.95 -13.52
CA ILE A 31 7.89 -9.43 -12.71
C ILE A 31 7.44 -9.80 -11.30
N SER A 32 6.61 -8.97 -10.67
CA SER A 32 6.08 -9.24 -9.34
C SER A 32 5.26 -10.53 -9.32
N SER A 33 4.46 -10.76 -10.35
CA SER A 33 3.68 -12.01 -10.49
C SER A 33 4.58 -13.22 -10.75
N GLN A 34 5.67 -13.06 -11.50
CA GLN A 34 6.63 -14.14 -11.77
C GLN A 34 7.39 -14.54 -10.49
N SER A 35 7.60 -13.62 -9.55
CA SER A 35 8.22 -13.96 -8.26
C SER A 35 7.35 -14.92 -7.43
N ILE A 36 6.03 -14.91 -7.63
CA ILE A 36 5.07 -15.82 -6.97
C ILE A 36 4.86 -17.08 -7.82
N PHE A 37 4.71 -16.92 -9.12
CA PHE A 37 4.45 -17.99 -10.09
C PHE A 37 5.65 -18.22 -11.00
N GLN A 38 6.70 -18.84 -10.48
CA GLN A 38 8.00 -19.01 -11.14
C GLN A 38 7.93 -19.77 -12.49
N ASN A 39 6.90 -20.58 -12.71
CA ASN A 39 6.71 -21.38 -13.91
C ASN A 39 6.07 -20.62 -15.08
N LEU A 40 5.60 -19.39 -14.86
CA LEU A 40 4.95 -18.60 -15.91
C LEU A 40 5.98 -17.80 -16.70
N ASN A 41 5.82 -17.81 -18.02
CA ASN A 41 6.67 -17.04 -18.92
C ASN A 41 6.31 -15.55 -18.82
N GLN A 42 7.31 -14.70 -18.60
CA GLN A 42 7.14 -13.24 -18.49
C GLN A 42 6.38 -12.61 -19.66
N ARG A 43 6.61 -13.08 -20.89
CA ARG A 43 5.89 -12.60 -22.07
C ARG A 43 4.37 -12.80 -21.96
N HIS A 44 3.94 -13.98 -21.51
CA HIS A 44 2.51 -14.27 -21.36
C HIS A 44 1.88 -13.42 -20.26
N LEU A 45 2.61 -13.14 -19.18
CA LEU A 45 2.16 -12.26 -18.12
C LEU A 45 2.00 -10.81 -18.61
N ILE A 46 2.98 -10.27 -19.34
CA ILE A 46 2.91 -8.93 -19.92
C ILE A 46 1.68 -8.82 -20.85
N ILE A 47 1.50 -9.77 -21.78
CA ILE A 47 0.36 -9.76 -22.70
C ILE A 47 -0.96 -9.87 -21.93
N GLY A 48 -1.03 -10.77 -20.94
CA GLY A 48 -2.21 -10.95 -20.11
C GLY A 48 -2.59 -9.68 -19.34
N PHE A 49 -1.63 -9.05 -18.66
CA PHE A 49 -1.85 -7.79 -17.95
C PHE A 49 -2.25 -6.66 -18.91
N SER A 50 -1.62 -6.55 -20.08
CA SER A 50 -1.99 -5.54 -21.08
C SER A 50 -3.44 -5.69 -21.54
N ILE A 51 -3.87 -6.90 -21.85
CA ILE A 51 -5.26 -7.18 -22.26
C ILE A 51 -6.23 -6.84 -21.13
N VAL A 52 -5.97 -7.33 -19.90
CA VAL A 52 -6.83 -7.09 -18.75
C VAL A 52 -6.92 -5.60 -18.44
N SER A 53 -5.79 -4.88 -18.41
CA SER A 53 -5.77 -3.43 -18.18
C SER A 53 -6.54 -2.66 -19.24
N THR A 54 -6.42 -3.03 -20.51
CA THR A 54 -7.16 -2.39 -21.60
C THR A 54 -8.67 -2.60 -21.45
N ILE A 55 -9.10 -3.82 -21.11
CA ILE A 55 -10.52 -4.12 -20.88
C ILE A 55 -11.04 -3.32 -19.67
N LEU A 56 -10.30 -3.30 -18.56
CA LEU A 56 -10.68 -2.54 -17.39
C LEU A 56 -10.77 -1.04 -17.67
N ALA A 57 -9.83 -0.48 -18.41
CA ALA A 57 -9.83 0.94 -18.79
C ALA A 57 -11.06 1.34 -19.63
N THR A 58 -11.64 0.41 -20.39
CA THR A 58 -12.86 0.67 -21.17
C THR A 58 -14.16 0.49 -20.37
N LEU A 59 -14.11 -0.31 -19.29
CA LEU A 59 -15.29 -0.63 -18.47
C LEU A 59 -15.44 0.27 -17.25
N ILE A 60 -14.34 0.78 -16.71
CA ILE A 60 -14.33 1.56 -15.47
C ILE A 60 -14.56 3.04 -15.79
N SER A 61 -15.55 3.66 -15.16
CA SER A 61 -15.76 5.11 -15.23
C SER A 61 -14.66 5.87 -14.45
N ILE A 62 -14.54 7.18 -14.72
CA ILE A 62 -13.58 8.06 -14.02
C ILE A 62 -13.85 8.04 -12.49
N GLU A 63 -15.13 8.06 -12.09
CA GLU A 63 -15.51 7.97 -10.68
C GLU A 63 -15.14 6.61 -10.06
N GLY A 64 -15.29 5.53 -10.80
CA GLY A 64 -14.86 4.18 -10.38
C GLY A 64 -13.35 4.09 -10.23
N TYR A 65 -12.60 4.78 -11.06
CA TYR A 65 -11.15 4.88 -10.97
C TYR A 65 -10.71 5.65 -9.72
N GLU A 66 -11.36 6.78 -9.41
CA GLU A 66 -11.10 7.53 -8.18
C GLU A 66 -11.35 6.69 -6.93
N GLN A 67 -12.47 5.97 -6.88
CA GLN A 67 -12.79 5.06 -5.77
C GLN A 67 -11.75 3.96 -5.62
N PHE A 68 -11.26 3.41 -6.73
CA PHE A 68 -10.19 2.41 -6.72
C PHE A 68 -8.87 2.95 -6.17
N LEU A 69 -8.48 4.18 -6.53
CA LEU A 69 -7.30 4.84 -5.98
C LEU A 69 -7.42 5.06 -4.46
N LEU A 70 -8.60 5.50 -4.00
CA LEU A 70 -8.87 5.65 -2.56
C LEU A 70 -8.79 4.31 -1.82
N LEU A 71 -9.25 3.22 -2.43
CA LEU A 71 -9.15 1.86 -1.87
C LEU A 71 -7.68 1.41 -1.74
N ILE A 72 -6.87 1.66 -2.76
CA ILE A 72 -5.41 1.41 -2.70
C ILE A 72 -4.81 2.21 -1.55
N GLY A 73 -5.14 3.50 -1.42
CA GLY A 73 -4.71 4.34 -0.31
C GLY A 73 -5.08 3.75 1.05
N ALA A 74 -6.33 3.26 1.19
CA ALA A 74 -6.80 2.65 2.43
C ALA A 74 -6.00 1.41 2.85
N LEU A 75 -5.50 0.63 1.90
CA LEU A 75 -4.72 -0.58 2.17
C LEU A 75 -3.23 -0.27 2.41
N PHE A 76 -2.63 0.57 1.58
CA PHE A 76 -1.18 0.76 1.57
C PHE A 76 -0.69 1.82 2.56
N ILE A 77 -1.44 2.89 2.82
CA ILE A 77 -1.00 3.95 3.71
C ILE A 77 -0.83 3.46 5.15
N PRO A 78 -1.79 2.75 5.77
CA PRO A 78 -1.60 2.18 7.10
C PRO A 78 -0.52 1.10 7.14
N LEU A 79 -0.38 0.31 6.06
CA LEU A 79 0.70 -0.67 5.93
C LEU A 79 2.07 0.01 5.99
N PHE A 80 2.20 1.12 5.26
CA PHE A 80 3.42 1.92 5.25
C PHE A 80 3.73 2.51 6.63
N GLY A 81 2.71 2.98 7.36
CA GLY A 81 2.84 3.44 8.75
C GLY A 81 3.40 2.37 9.68
N VAL A 82 2.86 1.15 9.60
CA VAL A 82 3.37 -0.01 10.38
C VAL A 82 4.82 -0.33 10.00
N LEU A 83 5.14 -0.37 8.70
CA LEU A 83 6.46 -0.72 8.18
C LEU A 83 7.51 0.30 8.60
N LEU A 84 7.22 1.60 8.49
CA LEU A 84 8.12 2.66 8.93
C LEU A 84 8.40 2.56 10.43
N THR A 85 7.37 2.33 11.24
CA THR A 85 7.51 2.18 12.69
C THR A 85 8.33 0.94 13.05
N ASP A 86 8.11 -0.18 12.39
CA ASP A 86 8.90 -1.40 12.60
C ASP A 86 10.37 -1.17 12.27
N TYR A 87 10.64 -0.57 11.11
CA TYR A 87 11.99 -0.38 10.62
C TYR A 87 12.77 0.65 11.44
N PHE A 88 12.23 1.86 11.61
CA PHE A 88 12.96 2.95 12.25
C PHE A 88 12.90 2.94 13.77
N VAL A 89 11.74 2.61 14.35
CA VAL A 89 11.50 2.77 15.80
C VAL A 89 11.74 1.47 16.56
N ILE A 90 11.35 0.31 16.03
CA ILE A 90 11.47 -0.96 16.76
C ILE A 90 12.79 -1.64 16.46
N LYS A 91 13.15 -1.79 15.19
CA LYS A 91 14.36 -2.53 14.76
C LYS A 91 15.59 -1.67 14.52
N HIS A 92 15.42 -0.34 14.54
CA HIS A 92 16.52 0.62 14.30
C HIS A 92 17.37 0.31 13.06
N GLY A 93 16.71 -0.10 11.97
CA GLY A 93 17.37 -0.49 10.72
C GLY A 93 18.13 -1.81 10.74
N LYS A 94 18.13 -2.54 11.86
CA LYS A 94 18.86 -3.81 12.00
C LYS A 94 17.93 -5.00 11.77
N TYR A 95 17.83 -5.44 10.52
CA TYR A 95 17.26 -6.74 10.21
C TYR A 95 18.37 -7.79 10.28
N GLN A 96 18.20 -8.80 11.15
CA GLN A 96 19.10 -9.95 11.16
C GLN A 96 18.88 -10.75 9.87
N ASN A 97 19.96 -10.94 9.11
CA ASN A 97 19.94 -11.68 7.83
C ASN A 97 19.38 -13.12 7.99
N ASP A 98 19.52 -13.70 9.18
CA ASP A 98 18.99 -15.05 9.50
C ASP A 98 17.46 -15.14 9.42
N MET A 99 16.73 -14.02 9.53
CA MET A 99 15.27 -13.99 9.36
C MET A 99 14.84 -13.95 7.89
N MET A 100 15.70 -13.49 6.98
CA MET A 100 15.37 -13.40 5.55
C MET A 100 15.69 -14.70 4.79
N TYR A 101 16.68 -15.47 5.25
CA TYR A 101 17.18 -16.66 4.54
C TYR A 101 17.10 -17.95 5.37
N GLY A 102 16.72 -17.85 6.65
CA GLY A 102 16.59 -19.02 7.53
C GLY A 102 15.27 -19.75 7.35
N ASN A 103 15.29 -21.06 7.51
CA ASN A 103 14.15 -21.99 7.49
C ASN A 103 13.19 -21.77 8.69
N SER A 104 13.23 -20.62 9.36
CA SER A 104 12.33 -20.28 10.44
C SER A 104 10.95 -19.98 9.86
N LEU A 105 9.97 -20.79 10.25
CA LEU A 105 8.56 -20.61 9.95
C LEU A 105 8.20 -19.12 10.04
N ILE A 106 7.63 -18.57 8.97
CA ILE A 106 7.18 -17.18 8.91
C ILE A 106 6.21 -16.94 10.07
N LYS A 107 6.69 -16.32 11.12
CA LYS A 107 5.83 -15.94 12.25
C LYS A 107 5.01 -14.73 11.83
N VAL A 108 3.72 -14.96 11.65
CA VAL A 108 2.76 -13.89 11.36
C VAL A 108 2.78 -12.88 12.51
N GLY A 109 3.08 -11.64 12.19
CA GLY A 109 3.12 -10.54 13.16
C GLY A 109 1.71 -10.02 13.47
N TYR A 110 0.95 -10.70 14.33
CA TYR A 110 -0.40 -10.26 14.71
C TYR A 110 -0.50 -8.78 15.12
N PRO A 111 0.45 -8.18 15.87
CA PRO A 111 0.43 -6.75 16.16
C PRO A 111 0.41 -5.87 14.91
N ALA A 112 1.17 -6.25 13.88
CA ALA A 112 1.23 -5.51 12.63
C ALA A 112 -0.10 -5.58 11.87
N ILE A 113 -0.71 -6.77 11.80
CA ILE A 113 -1.99 -6.97 11.12
C ILE A 113 -3.11 -6.17 11.81
N ILE A 114 -3.16 -6.21 13.15
CA ILE A 114 -4.19 -5.47 13.92
C ILE A 114 -4.03 -3.96 13.71
N ALA A 115 -2.80 -3.44 13.83
CA ALA A 115 -2.54 -2.02 13.65
C ALA A 115 -2.84 -1.56 12.20
N TRP A 116 -2.49 -2.39 11.22
CA TRP A 116 -2.83 -2.15 9.82
C TRP A 116 -4.34 -2.13 9.58
N ALA A 117 -5.07 -3.14 10.08
CA ALA A 117 -6.51 -3.24 9.87
C ALA A 117 -7.29 -2.06 10.49
N ILE A 118 -6.90 -1.63 11.71
CA ILE A 118 -7.51 -0.46 12.36
C ILE A 118 -7.16 0.82 11.59
N GLY A 119 -5.92 0.97 11.12
CA GLY A 119 -5.52 2.09 10.28
C GLY A 119 -6.26 2.15 8.94
N ALA A 120 -6.47 0.99 8.30
CA ALA A 120 -7.23 0.86 7.06
C ALA A 120 -8.72 1.21 7.28
N LEU A 121 -9.31 0.74 8.37
CA LEU A 121 -10.66 1.10 8.76
C LEU A 121 -10.79 2.61 9.02
N LEU A 122 -9.84 3.21 9.72
CA LEU A 122 -9.84 4.66 9.96
C LEU A 122 -9.72 5.45 8.65
N TYR A 123 -8.84 5.01 7.73
CA TYR A 123 -8.75 5.62 6.40
C TYR A 123 -10.08 5.56 5.67
N PHE A 124 -10.71 4.39 5.65
CA PHE A 124 -12.00 4.19 5.01
C PHE A 124 -13.08 5.12 5.59
N LEU A 125 -13.17 5.21 6.92
CA LEU A 125 -14.15 6.06 7.59
C LEU A 125 -13.94 7.57 7.33
N LEU A 126 -12.70 8.00 7.15
CA LEU A 126 -12.34 9.39 6.86
C LEU A 126 -12.35 9.73 5.37
N SER A 127 -12.39 8.73 4.50
CA SER A 127 -12.40 8.91 3.04
C SER A 127 -13.83 9.06 2.51
N GLN A 128 -13.95 9.59 1.31
CA GLN A 128 -15.24 9.71 0.59
C GLN A 128 -15.88 8.34 0.25
N LEU A 129 -15.16 7.25 0.46
CA LEU A 129 -15.68 5.88 0.33
C LEU A 129 -16.71 5.53 1.42
N SER A 130 -16.69 6.22 2.54
CA SER A 130 -17.59 5.95 3.66
C SER A 130 -18.95 6.62 3.47
N PRO A 131 -20.06 5.90 3.70
CA PRO A 131 -21.40 6.52 3.75
C PRO A 131 -21.58 7.48 4.93
N ILE A 132 -20.66 7.45 5.90
CA ILE A 132 -20.66 8.30 7.11
C ILE A 132 -19.73 9.51 6.92
N TYR A 133 -19.19 9.70 5.72
CA TYR A 133 -18.28 10.81 5.43
C TYR A 133 -18.90 12.16 5.79
N VAL A 134 -18.30 12.82 6.77
CA VAL A 134 -18.71 14.16 7.18
C VAL A 134 -17.89 15.17 6.41
N SER A 135 -18.50 15.81 5.43
CA SER A 135 -17.88 16.84 4.56
C SER A 135 -17.34 18.07 5.30
N GLN A 136 -17.56 18.15 6.61
CA GLN A 136 -17.15 19.26 7.47
C GLN A 136 -15.84 19.00 8.23
N LEU A 137 -15.23 17.80 8.14
CA LEU A 137 -13.91 17.60 8.68
C LEU A 137 -12.89 18.27 7.75
N PRO A 138 -12.09 19.21 8.28
CA PRO A 138 -11.26 20.03 7.42
C PRO A 138 -10.18 19.20 6.73
N THR A 139 -9.86 19.58 5.55
CA THR A 139 -8.66 19.52 4.70
C THR A 139 -7.47 18.60 5.07
N ILE A 140 -7.50 17.85 6.17
CA ILE A 140 -6.38 17.00 6.60
C ILE A 140 -6.33 15.67 5.81
N GLY A 141 -7.43 15.34 5.11
CA GLY A 141 -7.54 14.08 4.36
C GLY A 141 -7.47 12.84 5.25
N SER A 142 -7.70 11.69 4.67
CA SER A 142 -7.65 10.39 5.36
C SER A 142 -6.22 9.83 5.52
N THR A 143 -5.29 10.28 4.69
CA THR A 143 -3.93 9.76 4.56
C THR A 143 -3.10 9.95 5.84
N VAL A 144 -2.95 11.20 6.30
CA VAL A 144 -2.10 11.52 7.46
C VAL A 144 -2.64 10.92 8.77
N PRO A 145 -3.94 11.05 9.09
CA PRO A 145 -4.50 10.44 10.31
C PRO A 145 -4.34 8.92 10.34
N SER A 146 -4.59 8.22 9.24
CA SER A 146 -4.48 6.76 9.18
C SER A 146 -3.05 6.26 9.30
N LEU A 147 -2.09 6.97 8.68
CA LEU A 147 -0.67 6.67 8.80
C LEU A 147 -0.19 6.84 10.25
N ILE A 148 -0.53 7.94 10.90
CA ILE A 148 -0.15 8.19 12.30
C ILE A 148 -0.83 7.19 13.23
N ALA A 149 -2.11 6.93 13.05
CA ALA A 149 -2.85 5.98 13.88
C ALA A 149 -2.28 4.57 13.79
N SER A 150 -2.03 4.05 12.59
CA SER A 150 -1.44 2.72 12.40
C SER A 150 -0.03 2.63 13.00
N SER A 151 0.78 3.68 12.85
CA SER A 151 2.13 3.78 13.42
C SER A 151 2.10 3.73 14.94
N LEU A 152 1.27 4.57 15.57
CA LEU A 152 1.13 4.63 17.03
C LEU A 152 0.54 3.35 17.60
N LEU A 153 -0.49 2.78 16.99
CA LEU A 153 -1.10 1.53 17.42
C LEU A 153 -0.10 0.38 17.38
N TYR A 154 0.65 0.26 16.29
CA TYR A 154 1.68 -0.77 16.17
C TYR A 154 2.74 -0.65 17.26
N LEU A 155 3.21 0.57 17.52
CA LEU A 155 4.19 0.85 18.58
C LEU A 155 3.64 0.51 19.97
N LEU A 156 2.39 0.89 20.26
CA LEU A 156 1.75 0.60 21.54
C LEU A 156 1.55 -0.90 21.74
N ILE A 157 0.98 -1.62 20.77
CA ILE A 157 0.71 -3.06 20.86
C ILE A 157 2.03 -3.82 21.05
N THR A 158 3.07 -3.45 20.30
CA THR A 158 4.37 -4.13 20.39
C THR A 158 5.04 -3.87 21.73
N LYS A 159 5.05 -2.63 22.24
CA LYS A 159 5.62 -2.31 23.57
C LYS A 159 4.85 -2.96 24.71
N LEU A 160 3.52 -2.98 24.66
CA LEU A 160 2.68 -3.67 25.65
C LEU A 160 2.91 -5.18 25.60
N GLY A 161 2.94 -5.78 24.43
CA GLY A 161 3.22 -7.21 24.23
C GLY A 161 4.58 -7.63 24.79
N LEU A 162 5.61 -6.81 24.63
CA LEU A 162 6.92 -7.04 25.22
C LEU A 162 6.87 -6.99 26.75
N LYS A 163 6.15 -6.02 27.33
CA LYS A 163 5.98 -5.93 28.81
C LYS A 163 5.27 -7.16 29.39
N PHE A 164 4.21 -7.65 28.75
CA PHE A 164 3.51 -8.86 29.19
C PHE A 164 4.38 -10.11 29.12
N LYS A 165 5.22 -10.23 28.09
CA LYS A 165 6.13 -11.37 27.95
C LYS A 165 7.23 -11.36 29.00
N VAL A 166 7.77 -10.20 29.34
CA VAL A 166 8.77 -10.04 30.41
C VAL A 166 8.16 -10.34 31.78
N ALA A 167 6.96 -9.83 32.07
CA ALA A 167 6.26 -10.09 33.33
C ALA A 167 5.93 -11.59 33.51
N LYS A 168 5.46 -12.27 32.43
CA LYS A 168 5.18 -13.70 32.47
C LYS A 168 6.42 -14.55 32.79
N ASN A 169 7.57 -14.20 32.21
CA ASN A 169 8.83 -14.91 32.43
C ASN A 169 9.40 -14.64 33.85
N ALA A 170 9.08 -13.50 34.49
CA ALA A 170 9.49 -13.18 35.84
C ALA A 170 8.67 -13.94 36.90
N ILE A 171 7.43 -14.33 36.60
CA ILE A 171 6.56 -15.11 37.51
C ILE A 171 6.88 -16.62 37.46
N GLN A 172 7.54 -17.08 36.39
CA GLN A 172 7.92 -18.49 36.20
C GLN A 172 9.34 -18.83 36.71
N ARG A 173 10.04 -17.87 37.30
CA ARG A 173 11.31 -18.05 38.00
C ARG A 173 11.11 -17.91 39.50
#